data_3ec79a9d944d3842b2791be2f02c5cd3
#
_entry.id   3ec79a9d944d3842b2791be2f02c5cd3
#
_cell.length_a   1.000
_cell.length_b   1.000
_cell.length_c   1.000
_cell.angle_alpha   90.00
_cell.angle_beta   90.00
_cell.angle_gamma   90.00
#
_symmetry.space_group_name_H-M   'P 1'
#
loop_
_entity.id
_entity.type
_entity.pdbx_description
1 polymer ?
#
loop_
_entity_poly.entity_id
_entity_poly.type
_entity_poly.pdbx_seq_one_letter_code
_entity_poly.pdbx_strand_id
1 'polypeptide(L)'
;VRCITSLHELGETEKIFLECNDKIPSLVLDHGFVERVEETKRFDKLLYVYFKDKIALWGNVRKNYLINQHGISSERIFVIGSPRHDVYFNSRSKKRITKEITLLLAPNPIGEFSGLASTNLELKFENTIKKIISILKDLDIKIIVKLHQIQLKHNNEIKNIITKIDKNIPIHIISSTIEIIHKSDVVLVVSSESFGTSTMLMESMILGKPTMNIILDKKIPQFTHVIDSAVMTISYNAKLKENLEKFLFDKDFQNQLIKNADHFIEK
;
A
#
# COMPACT_ATOMS: atom_id res chain seq x y z
N VAL A 1 -32.80 -10.73 -10.16
CA VAL A 1 -31.44 -10.69 -9.60
C VAL A 1 -31.23 -11.97 -8.79
N ARG A 2 -30.13 -12.71 -9.03
CA ARG A 2 -29.84 -13.97 -8.34
C ARG A 2 -28.79 -13.84 -7.22
N CYS A 3 -27.96 -12.82 -7.29
CA CYS A 3 -26.95 -12.51 -6.28
C CYS A 3 -26.60 -11.03 -6.35
N ILE A 4 -26.28 -10.44 -5.19
CA ILE A 4 -25.73 -9.08 -5.09
C ILE A 4 -24.23 -9.22 -4.86
N THR A 5 -23.43 -8.55 -5.69
CA THR A 5 -21.99 -8.51 -5.50
C THR A 5 -21.55 -7.07 -5.22
N SER A 6 -20.79 -6.88 -4.15
CA SER A 6 -20.21 -5.59 -3.77
C SER A 6 -18.70 -5.70 -3.62
N LEU A 7 -17.97 -4.63 -3.97
CA LEU A 7 -16.53 -4.57 -3.76
C LEU A 7 -16.14 -4.25 -2.31
N HIS A 8 -17.06 -3.70 -1.54
CA HIS A 8 -16.91 -3.44 -0.11
C HIS A 8 -18.24 -2.98 0.50
N GLU A 9 -18.35 -3.01 1.80
CA GLU A 9 -19.53 -2.54 2.56
C GLU A 9 -19.31 -1.15 3.18
N LEU A 10 -18.39 -0.34 2.67
CA LEU A 10 -18.00 0.93 3.29
C LEU A 10 -19.00 2.05 3.06
N GLY A 11 -19.80 1.98 2.01
CA GLY A 11 -20.82 2.99 1.71
C GLY A 11 -22.10 2.76 2.52
N GLU A 12 -22.70 3.81 3.03
CA GLU A 12 -24.02 3.71 3.67
C GLU A 12 -25.06 3.14 2.71
N THR A 13 -24.96 3.50 1.43
CA THR A 13 -25.85 3.01 0.38
C THR A 13 -25.72 1.51 0.18
N GLU A 14 -24.52 0.99 0.10
CA GLU A 14 -24.24 -0.44 -0.03
C GLU A 14 -24.74 -1.23 1.18
N LYS A 15 -24.53 -0.71 2.39
CA LYS A 15 -25.04 -1.30 3.63
C LYS A 15 -26.57 -1.38 3.62
N ILE A 16 -27.25 -0.26 3.38
CA ILE A 16 -28.71 -0.21 3.32
C ILE A 16 -29.23 -1.18 2.26
N PHE A 17 -28.60 -1.20 1.09
CA PHE A 17 -29.02 -2.08 0.00
C PHE A 17 -28.88 -3.57 0.36
N LEU A 18 -27.82 -3.94 1.03
CA LEU A 18 -27.58 -5.31 1.49
C LEU A 18 -28.53 -5.70 2.64
N GLU A 19 -28.73 -4.80 3.60
CA GLU A 19 -29.60 -5.02 4.76
C GLU A 19 -31.09 -5.11 4.36
N CYS A 20 -31.53 -4.33 3.39
CA CYS A 20 -32.93 -4.35 2.90
C CYS A 20 -33.26 -5.53 1.99
N ASN A 21 -32.28 -6.34 1.59
CA ASN A 21 -32.46 -7.46 0.66
C ASN A 21 -32.26 -8.83 1.32
N ASP A 22 -33.13 -9.21 2.23
CA ASP A 22 -33.03 -10.48 2.97
C ASP A 22 -33.13 -11.73 2.10
N LYS A 23 -33.77 -11.65 0.93
CA LYS A 23 -34.05 -12.80 0.05
C LYS A 23 -32.96 -13.05 -1.01
N ILE A 24 -32.12 -12.06 -1.28
CA ILE A 24 -31.11 -12.17 -2.33
C ILE A 24 -29.74 -12.41 -1.67
N PRO A 25 -29.05 -13.53 -1.98
CA PRO A 25 -27.73 -13.78 -1.44
C PRO A 25 -26.72 -12.72 -1.87
N SER A 26 -25.77 -12.42 -1.00
CA SER A 26 -24.75 -11.41 -1.25
C SER A 26 -23.33 -11.97 -1.16
N LEU A 27 -22.44 -11.41 -1.97
CA LEU A 27 -21.01 -11.68 -1.96
C LEU A 27 -20.24 -10.37 -1.92
N VAL A 28 -19.46 -10.18 -0.86
CA VAL A 28 -18.50 -9.09 -0.78
C VAL A 28 -17.18 -9.54 -1.36
N LEU A 29 -16.60 -8.76 -2.26
CA LEU A 29 -15.28 -8.97 -2.82
C LEU A 29 -14.28 -8.06 -2.08
N ASP A 30 -13.15 -8.63 -1.69
CA ASP A 30 -12.07 -7.88 -1.07
C ASP A 30 -11.54 -6.80 -2.01
N HIS A 31 -11.32 -5.60 -1.48
CA HIS A 31 -10.90 -4.44 -2.25
C HIS A 31 -9.67 -3.79 -1.62
N GLY A 32 -8.54 -3.99 -2.24
CA GLY A 32 -7.30 -3.37 -1.81
C GLY A 32 -6.50 -4.22 -0.83
N PHE A 33 -5.23 -3.87 -0.69
CA PHE A 33 -4.32 -4.48 0.27
C PHE A 33 -4.60 -3.89 1.65
N VAL A 34 -5.48 -4.57 2.39
CA VAL A 34 -5.86 -4.18 3.74
C VAL A 34 -5.46 -5.26 4.71
N GLU A 35 -4.49 -4.96 5.53
CA GLU A 35 -4.04 -5.83 6.60
C GLU A 35 -4.51 -5.28 7.95
N ARG A 36 -5.03 -6.15 8.81
CA ARG A 36 -5.52 -5.82 10.14
C ARG A 36 -4.61 -6.39 11.20
N VAL A 37 -4.22 -5.53 12.12
CA VAL A 37 -3.41 -5.87 13.28
C VAL A 37 -4.03 -5.22 14.52
N GLU A 38 -3.58 -5.61 15.70
CA GLU A 38 -4.14 -5.09 16.96
C GLU A 38 -4.14 -3.56 17.03
N GLU A 39 -3.08 -2.92 16.52
CA GLU A 39 -2.95 -1.46 16.49
C GLU A 39 -4.00 -0.77 15.61
N THR A 40 -4.53 -1.48 14.63
CA THR A 40 -5.56 -0.95 13.71
C THR A 40 -6.97 -1.40 14.04
N LYS A 41 -7.17 -2.24 15.05
CA LYS A 41 -8.46 -2.84 15.44
C LYS A 41 -9.58 -1.82 15.71
N ARG A 42 -9.23 -0.64 16.19
CA ARG A 42 -10.18 0.47 16.39
C ARG A 42 -10.94 0.88 15.11
N PHE A 43 -10.39 0.57 13.95
CA PHE A 43 -10.98 0.87 12.65
C PHE A 43 -11.86 -0.26 12.11
N ASP A 44 -11.89 -1.44 12.75
CA ASP A 44 -12.62 -2.61 12.28
C ASP A 44 -14.13 -2.36 12.18
N LYS A 45 -14.65 -1.54 13.08
CA LYS A 45 -16.08 -1.15 13.06
C LYS A 45 -16.47 -0.39 11.78
N LEU A 46 -15.50 0.13 11.05
CA LEU A 46 -15.69 0.90 9.83
C LEU A 46 -15.44 0.10 8.56
N LEU A 47 -14.79 -1.09 8.65
CA LEU A 47 -14.20 -1.74 7.49
C LEU A 47 -14.41 -3.25 7.48
N TYR A 48 -15.28 -3.77 6.62
CA TYR A 48 -15.34 -5.18 6.18
C TYR A 48 -15.55 -6.27 7.25
N VAL A 49 -15.88 -5.92 8.47
CA VAL A 49 -16.18 -6.90 9.51
C VAL A 49 -17.61 -7.39 9.39
N TYR A 50 -18.48 -6.54 8.85
CA TYR A 50 -19.88 -6.84 8.67
C TYR A 50 -20.22 -7.03 7.20
N PHE A 51 -20.47 -8.27 6.84
CA PHE A 51 -21.03 -8.63 5.53
C PHE A 51 -22.20 -9.61 5.76
N LYS A 52 -23.20 -9.51 4.90
CA LYS A 52 -24.45 -10.26 5.10
C LYS A 52 -24.23 -11.77 4.98
N ASP A 53 -23.84 -12.27 3.82
CA ASP A 53 -23.77 -13.71 3.57
C ASP A 53 -22.33 -14.22 3.43
N LYS A 54 -21.62 -13.82 2.38
CA LYS A 54 -20.29 -14.36 2.04
C LYS A 54 -19.31 -13.30 1.65
N ILE A 55 -18.01 -13.59 1.89
CA ILE A 55 -16.90 -12.74 1.49
C ILE A 55 -15.83 -13.54 0.76
N ALA A 56 -15.30 -12.97 -0.32
CA ALA A 56 -14.16 -13.49 -1.05
C ALA A 56 -12.92 -12.63 -0.78
N LEU A 57 -11.88 -13.24 -0.26
CA LEU A 57 -10.65 -12.60 0.22
C LEU A 57 -9.46 -12.93 -0.66
N TRP A 58 -8.45 -12.08 -0.63
CA TRP A 58 -7.22 -12.29 -1.37
C TRP A 58 -6.31 -13.34 -0.76
N GLY A 59 -6.27 -13.47 0.58
CA GLY A 59 -5.35 -14.39 1.24
C GLY A 59 -5.82 -14.90 2.60
N ASN A 60 -5.05 -15.85 3.11
CA ASN A 60 -5.34 -16.51 4.39
C ASN A 60 -5.11 -15.61 5.61
N VAL A 61 -4.22 -14.63 5.54
CA VAL A 61 -3.96 -13.69 6.64
C VAL A 61 -5.27 -13.03 7.09
N ARG A 62 -6.02 -12.48 6.14
CA ARG A 62 -7.30 -11.84 6.45
C ARG A 62 -8.40 -12.83 6.83
N LYS A 63 -8.44 -14.01 6.20
CA LYS A 63 -9.35 -15.09 6.61
C LYS A 63 -9.16 -15.44 8.08
N ASN A 64 -7.92 -15.70 8.48
CA ASN A 64 -7.58 -16.05 9.85
C ASN A 64 -7.93 -14.91 10.84
N TYR A 65 -7.70 -13.65 10.44
CA TYR A 65 -8.08 -12.51 11.24
C TYR A 65 -9.60 -12.46 11.48
N LEU A 66 -10.42 -12.61 10.45
CA LEU A 66 -11.88 -12.60 10.57
C LEU A 66 -12.40 -13.75 11.45
N ILE A 67 -11.83 -14.94 11.29
CA ILE A 67 -12.22 -16.11 12.13
C ILE A 67 -11.79 -15.90 13.58
N ASN A 68 -10.53 -15.57 13.82
CA ASN A 68 -9.95 -15.58 15.16
C ASN A 68 -10.34 -14.36 16.00
N GLN A 69 -10.50 -13.18 15.36
CA GLN A 69 -10.80 -11.94 16.08
C GLN A 69 -12.28 -11.57 16.08
N HIS A 70 -13.03 -12.04 15.08
CA HIS A 70 -14.44 -11.67 14.91
C HIS A 70 -15.40 -12.85 14.96
N GLY A 71 -14.90 -14.08 15.12
CA GLY A 71 -15.72 -15.27 15.22
C GLY A 71 -16.55 -15.58 13.96
N ILE A 72 -16.12 -15.06 12.80
CA ILE A 72 -16.83 -15.31 11.54
C ILE A 72 -16.67 -16.77 11.15
N SER A 73 -17.76 -17.44 10.82
CA SER A 73 -17.73 -18.83 10.35
C SER A 73 -16.92 -18.97 9.08
N SER A 74 -16.02 -19.96 9.05
CA SER A 74 -15.17 -20.25 7.89
C SER A 74 -15.96 -20.56 6.62
N GLU A 75 -17.20 -21.04 6.74
CA GLU A 75 -18.09 -21.35 5.59
C GLU A 75 -18.54 -20.09 4.84
N ARG A 76 -18.45 -18.94 5.47
CA ARG A 76 -18.78 -17.64 4.89
C ARG A 76 -17.61 -16.99 4.18
N ILE A 77 -16.39 -17.55 4.30
CA ILE A 77 -15.15 -16.93 3.85
C ILE A 77 -14.49 -17.79 2.76
N PHE A 78 -14.28 -17.22 1.59
CA PHE A 78 -13.58 -17.86 0.47
C PHE A 78 -12.26 -17.13 0.22
N VAL A 79 -11.16 -17.88 0.08
CA VAL A 79 -9.89 -17.34 -0.39
C VAL A 79 -9.79 -17.62 -1.87
N ILE A 80 -9.77 -16.57 -2.68
CA ILE A 80 -9.82 -16.65 -4.16
C ILE A 80 -8.57 -16.05 -4.82
N GLY A 81 -7.63 -15.51 -4.04
CA GLY A 81 -6.55 -14.70 -4.57
C GLY A 81 -7.04 -13.30 -4.98
N SER A 82 -6.18 -12.59 -5.67
CA SER A 82 -6.49 -11.25 -6.17
C SER A 82 -6.44 -11.20 -7.70
N PRO A 83 -7.54 -11.42 -8.41
CA PRO A 83 -7.57 -11.45 -9.88
C PRO A 83 -7.03 -10.17 -10.54
N ARG A 84 -7.17 -9.03 -9.88
CA ARG A 84 -6.62 -7.76 -10.38
C ARG A 84 -5.09 -7.76 -10.46
N HIS A 85 -4.41 -8.64 -9.72
CA HIS A 85 -2.96 -8.73 -9.71
C HIS A 85 -2.39 -9.77 -10.69
N ASP A 86 -3.21 -10.56 -11.37
CA ASP A 86 -2.75 -11.56 -12.35
C ASP A 86 -1.89 -10.90 -13.45
N VAL A 87 -2.26 -9.70 -13.88
CA VAL A 87 -1.48 -8.94 -14.87
C VAL A 87 -0.09 -8.54 -14.36
N TYR A 88 0.07 -8.33 -13.04
CA TYR A 88 1.36 -8.04 -12.43
C TYR A 88 2.24 -9.29 -12.39
N PHE A 89 1.70 -10.44 -11.98
CA PHE A 89 2.41 -11.72 -12.00
C PHE A 89 2.88 -12.07 -13.41
N ASN A 90 2.00 -11.93 -14.39
CA ASN A 90 2.31 -12.21 -15.80
C ASN A 90 3.33 -11.23 -16.40
N SER A 91 3.44 -10.03 -15.86
CA SER A 91 4.39 -9.01 -16.32
C SER A 91 5.69 -8.95 -15.52
N ARG A 92 5.85 -9.81 -14.50
CA ARG A 92 7.07 -9.85 -13.69
C ARG A 92 8.28 -10.12 -14.58
N SER A 93 9.14 -9.12 -14.77
CA SER A 93 10.30 -9.20 -15.64
C SER A 93 11.58 -9.46 -14.85
N LYS A 94 12.61 -9.97 -15.57
CA LYS A 94 13.95 -10.10 -15.01
C LYS A 94 14.53 -8.72 -14.64
N LYS A 95 15.43 -8.72 -13.65
CA LYS A 95 16.09 -7.53 -13.12
C LYS A 95 16.64 -6.65 -14.24
N ARG A 96 16.33 -5.36 -14.22
CA ARG A 96 16.92 -4.36 -15.08
C ARG A 96 18.36 -4.10 -14.65
N ILE A 97 19.30 -4.19 -15.59
CA ILE A 97 20.70 -3.82 -15.35
C ILE A 97 20.88 -2.41 -15.86
N THR A 98 20.90 -1.42 -14.99
CA THR A 98 21.17 -0.03 -15.31
C THR A 98 22.37 0.48 -14.52
N LYS A 99 23.12 1.43 -15.09
CA LYS A 99 24.22 2.08 -14.37
C LYS A 99 23.71 3.06 -13.30
N GLU A 100 22.55 3.68 -13.54
CA GLU A 100 21.94 4.65 -12.64
C GLU A 100 20.75 4.04 -11.94
N ILE A 101 20.67 4.24 -10.62
CA ILE A 101 19.54 3.76 -9.82
C ILE A 101 18.36 4.72 -10.02
N THR A 102 17.22 4.15 -10.38
CA THR A 102 15.95 4.88 -10.47
C THR A 102 15.04 4.45 -9.31
N LEU A 103 14.66 5.41 -8.47
CA LEU A 103 13.71 5.19 -7.37
C LEU A 103 12.33 5.70 -7.76
N LEU A 104 11.33 4.84 -7.59
CA LEU A 104 9.93 5.24 -7.66
C LEU A 104 9.48 5.70 -6.27
N LEU A 105 9.13 6.97 -6.14
CA LEU A 105 8.50 7.54 -4.96
C LEU A 105 6.97 7.53 -5.14
N ALA A 106 6.27 6.81 -4.27
CA ALA A 106 4.82 6.70 -4.27
C ALA A 106 4.23 7.20 -2.94
N PRO A 107 4.04 8.50 -2.79
CA PRO A 107 3.44 9.07 -1.60
C PRO A 107 1.94 8.76 -1.56
N ASN A 108 1.47 8.18 -0.46
CA ASN A 108 0.06 7.99 -0.22
C ASN A 108 -0.60 9.34 0.10
N PRO A 109 -1.82 9.56 -0.36
CA PRO A 109 -2.56 10.76 -0.01
C PRO A 109 -2.78 10.84 1.51
N ILE A 110 -2.61 12.04 2.03
CA ILE A 110 -2.95 12.39 3.40
C ILE A 110 -4.27 13.13 3.32
N GLY A 111 -5.24 12.79 4.11
CA GLY A 111 -6.45 13.58 4.12
C GLY A 111 -7.68 12.87 4.66
N GLU A 112 -8.83 13.38 4.35
CA GLU A 112 -10.17 13.17 4.93
C GLU A 112 -10.55 11.72 5.27
N PHE A 113 -9.94 10.74 4.61
CA PHE A 113 -10.13 9.32 4.95
C PHE A 113 -9.44 8.88 6.25
N SER A 114 -8.52 9.66 6.79
CA SER A 114 -7.88 9.29 8.04
C SER A 114 -8.72 9.61 9.28
N GLY A 115 -9.81 10.38 9.15
CA GLY A 115 -10.72 10.75 10.26
C GLY A 115 -10.00 11.36 11.50
N LEU A 116 -8.71 11.45 11.43
CA LEU A 116 -7.75 11.77 12.49
C LEU A 116 -6.66 12.72 11.98
N ALA A 117 -6.93 13.46 10.89
CA ALA A 117 -5.97 14.42 10.37
C ALA A 117 -5.66 15.47 11.44
N SER A 118 -4.64 15.20 12.24
CA SER A 118 -4.04 16.24 13.06
C SER A 118 -3.36 17.23 12.10
N THR A 119 -3.46 18.51 12.38
CA THR A 119 -2.73 19.58 11.67
C THR A 119 -1.22 19.31 11.54
N ASN A 120 -0.68 18.42 12.37
CA ASN A 120 0.69 17.95 12.34
C ASN A 120 1.00 16.90 11.26
N LEU A 121 -0.01 16.17 10.73
CA LEU A 121 0.26 15.09 9.78
C LEU A 121 0.70 15.62 8.42
N GLU A 122 0.06 16.68 7.93
CA GLU A 122 0.40 17.34 6.66
C GLU A 122 1.82 17.89 6.72
N LEU A 123 2.16 18.57 7.82
CA LEU A 123 3.50 19.12 8.00
C LEU A 123 4.58 18.01 8.12
N LYS A 124 4.29 16.92 8.83
CA LYS A 124 5.17 15.74 8.88
C LYS A 124 5.41 15.17 7.49
N PHE A 125 4.35 15.02 6.73
CA PHE A 125 4.42 14.50 5.37
C PHE A 125 5.29 15.39 4.49
N GLU A 126 4.97 16.67 4.42
CA GLU A 126 5.72 17.64 3.62
C GLU A 126 7.21 17.62 3.97
N ASN A 127 7.53 17.66 5.27
CA ASN A 127 8.91 17.61 5.75
C ASN A 127 9.59 16.26 5.40
N THR A 128 8.85 15.15 5.46
CA THR A 128 9.38 13.83 5.10
C THR A 128 9.68 13.76 3.61
N ILE A 129 8.77 14.21 2.74
CA ILE A 129 8.98 14.27 1.30
C ILE A 129 10.18 15.17 0.95
N LYS A 130 10.26 16.34 1.56
CA LYS A 130 11.41 17.25 1.36
C LYS A 130 12.73 16.61 1.72
N LYS A 131 12.81 15.96 2.89
CA LYS A 131 14.02 15.24 3.33
C LYS A 131 14.40 14.10 2.38
N ILE A 132 13.42 13.28 1.96
CA ILE A 132 13.65 12.18 1.03
C ILE A 132 14.26 12.71 -0.25
N ILE A 133 13.63 13.69 -0.90
CA ILE A 133 14.11 14.23 -2.18
C ILE A 133 15.49 14.86 -2.02
N SER A 134 15.75 15.61 -0.95
CA SER A 134 17.07 16.17 -0.70
C SER A 134 18.15 15.10 -0.60
N ILE A 135 17.93 14.06 0.21
CA ILE A 135 18.89 12.95 0.37
C ILE A 135 19.11 12.21 -0.96
N LEU A 136 18.04 11.94 -1.72
CA LEU A 136 18.16 11.24 -3.00
C LEU A 136 18.94 12.05 -4.04
N LYS A 137 18.80 13.37 -4.03
CA LYS A 137 19.60 14.27 -4.89
C LYS A 137 21.07 14.27 -4.50
N ASP A 138 21.36 14.31 -3.19
CA ASP A 138 22.74 14.25 -2.68
C ASP A 138 23.43 12.91 -3.04
N LEU A 139 22.63 11.83 -3.22
CA LEU A 139 23.10 10.50 -3.61
C LEU A 139 23.07 10.28 -5.14
N ASP A 140 22.75 11.29 -5.94
CA ASP A 140 22.62 11.22 -7.41
C ASP A 140 21.65 10.13 -7.88
N ILE A 141 20.51 10.00 -7.19
CA ILE A 141 19.46 9.02 -7.50
C ILE A 141 18.41 9.65 -8.41
N LYS A 142 18.12 8.98 -9.52
CA LYS A 142 17.00 9.36 -10.39
C LYS A 142 15.66 9.08 -9.70
N ILE A 143 14.82 10.11 -9.61
CA ILE A 143 13.52 10.03 -8.96
C ILE A 143 12.41 10.05 -10.00
N ILE A 144 11.44 9.15 -9.88
CA ILE A 144 10.15 9.18 -10.57
C ILE A 144 9.07 9.17 -9.49
N VAL A 145 8.02 9.97 -9.68
CA VAL A 145 6.91 10.02 -8.72
C VAL A 145 5.64 9.45 -9.36
N LYS A 146 4.93 8.59 -8.61
CA LYS A 146 3.59 8.10 -8.99
C LYS A 146 2.58 8.55 -7.95
N LEU A 147 1.60 9.33 -8.38
CA LEU A 147 0.49 9.78 -7.56
C LEU A 147 -0.78 8.94 -7.81
N HIS A 148 -1.71 8.96 -6.88
CA HIS A 148 -2.96 8.21 -6.95
C HIS A 148 -3.88 8.77 -8.03
N GLN A 149 -4.55 7.90 -8.80
CA GLN A 149 -5.33 8.34 -9.97
C GLN A 149 -6.56 9.18 -9.62
N ILE A 150 -7.19 8.93 -8.49
CA ILE A 150 -8.54 9.46 -8.19
C ILE A 150 -8.48 10.68 -7.24
N GLN A 151 -7.40 10.87 -6.49
CA GLN A 151 -7.35 11.87 -5.42
C GLN A 151 -6.76 13.20 -5.90
N LEU A 152 -7.47 13.89 -6.80
CA LEU A 152 -6.99 15.08 -7.51
C LEU A 152 -6.57 16.23 -6.57
N LYS A 153 -7.31 16.48 -5.49
CA LYS A 153 -6.98 17.55 -4.53
C LYS A 153 -5.61 17.31 -3.89
N HIS A 154 -5.41 16.13 -3.30
CA HIS A 154 -4.14 15.77 -2.68
C HIS A 154 -2.99 15.65 -3.69
N ASN A 155 -3.27 15.19 -4.90
CA ASN A 155 -2.28 15.15 -5.97
C ASN A 155 -1.72 16.52 -6.28
N ASN A 156 -2.57 17.56 -6.31
CA ASN A 156 -2.12 18.94 -6.56
C ASN A 156 -1.24 19.46 -5.42
N GLU A 157 -1.58 19.16 -4.17
CA GLU A 157 -0.79 19.52 -3.00
C GLU A 157 0.59 18.86 -3.04
N ILE A 158 0.64 17.54 -3.25
CA ILE A 158 1.89 16.77 -3.36
C ILE A 158 2.72 17.26 -4.55
N LYS A 159 2.10 17.47 -5.71
CA LYS A 159 2.77 18.01 -6.88
C LYS A 159 3.40 19.36 -6.59
N ASN A 160 2.69 20.25 -5.91
CA ASN A 160 3.22 21.56 -5.53
C ASN A 160 4.44 21.46 -4.59
N ILE A 161 4.41 20.53 -3.62
CA ILE A 161 5.55 20.28 -2.73
C ILE A 161 6.77 19.84 -3.56
N ILE A 162 6.59 18.84 -4.43
CA ILE A 162 7.68 18.27 -5.22
C ILE A 162 8.24 19.30 -6.21
N THR A 163 7.39 20.02 -6.94
CA THR A 163 7.83 20.98 -7.95
C THR A 163 8.52 22.20 -7.36
N LYS A 164 8.21 22.57 -6.11
CA LYS A 164 8.96 23.60 -5.37
C LYS A 164 10.39 23.18 -5.04
N ILE A 165 10.62 21.86 -4.88
CA ILE A 165 11.96 21.33 -4.59
C ILE A 165 12.73 21.12 -5.90
N ASP A 166 12.08 20.47 -6.87
CA ASP A 166 12.66 20.24 -8.19
C ASP A 166 11.56 20.04 -9.24
N LYS A 167 11.45 21.01 -10.16
CA LYS A 167 10.49 20.98 -11.26
C LYS A 167 10.75 19.92 -12.32
N ASN A 168 11.96 19.34 -12.34
CA ASN A 168 12.38 18.36 -13.34
C ASN A 168 12.03 16.91 -12.93
N ILE A 169 11.58 16.68 -11.69
CA ILE A 169 11.16 15.34 -11.26
C ILE A 169 9.90 14.93 -12.01
N PRO A 170 9.92 13.81 -12.78
CA PRO A 170 8.75 13.33 -13.50
C PRO A 170 7.65 12.89 -12.54
N ILE A 171 6.43 13.42 -12.72
CA ILE A 171 5.25 13.08 -11.90
C ILE A 171 4.19 12.43 -12.78
N HIS A 172 3.84 11.20 -12.46
CA HIS A 172 2.86 10.38 -13.18
C HIS A 172 1.57 10.23 -12.35
N ILE A 173 0.43 10.49 -12.95
CA ILE A 173 -0.90 10.33 -12.32
C ILE A 173 -1.68 9.21 -13.02
N ILE A 174 -1.87 9.31 -14.34
CA ILE A 174 -2.72 8.40 -15.13
C ILE A 174 -1.92 7.20 -15.68
N SER A 175 -0.60 7.29 -15.74
CA SER A 175 0.25 6.23 -16.30
C SER A 175 0.04 4.89 -15.62
N SER A 176 0.18 3.80 -16.37
CA SER A 176 0.12 2.43 -15.87
C SER A 176 1.11 2.23 -14.72
N THR A 177 0.62 1.69 -13.60
CA THR A 177 1.46 1.40 -12.43
C THR A 177 2.54 0.37 -12.78
N ILE A 178 2.20 -0.67 -13.54
CA ILE A 178 3.14 -1.70 -14.01
C ILE A 178 4.30 -1.06 -14.78
N GLU A 179 3.99 -0.20 -15.76
CA GLU A 179 5.02 0.46 -16.55
C GLU A 179 5.95 1.34 -15.74
N ILE A 180 5.41 2.07 -14.75
CA ILE A 180 6.22 2.95 -13.90
C ILE A 180 7.08 2.14 -12.95
N ILE A 181 6.56 1.06 -12.35
CA ILE A 181 7.36 0.17 -11.51
C ILE A 181 8.47 -0.51 -12.33
N HIS A 182 8.19 -0.92 -13.56
CA HIS A 182 9.23 -1.49 -14.43
C HIS A 182 10.36 -0.51 -14.77
N LYS A 183 10.07 0.79 -14.86
CA LYS A 183 11.06 1.85 -15.08
C LYS A 183 11.91 2.16 -13.84
N SER A 184 11.58 1.59 -12.68
CA SER A 184 12.32 1.78 -11.44
C SER A 184 13.12 0.54 -11.04
N ASP A 185 14.16 0.74 -10.25
CA ASP A 185 14.97 -0.32 -9.64
C ASP A 185 14.47 -0.66 -8.24
N VAL A 186 13.98 0.34 -7.51
CA VAL A 186 13.44 0.22 -6.15
C VAL A 186 12.19 1.09 -6.00
N VAL A 187 11.33 0.75 -5.04
CA VAL A 187 10.10 1.48 -4.77
C VAL A 187 10.06 1.96 -3.32
N LEU A 188 9.78 3.25 -3.13
CA LEU A 188 9.62 3.88 -1.84
C LEU A 188 8.21 4.44 -1.70
N VAL A 189 7.48 3.94 -0.70
CA VAL A 189 6.15 4.43 -0.33
C VAL A 189 6.27 5.29 0.92
N VAL A 190 5.52 6.40 0.97
CA VAL A 190 5.33 7.18 2.19
C VAL A 190 3.87 7.03 2.59
N SER A 191 3.63 6.36 3.69
CA SER A 191 2.29 6.03 4.17
C SER A 191 1.87 6.95 5.32
N SER A 192 0.60 7.35 5.32
CA SER A 192 -0.01 7.93 6.52
C SER A 192 -0.03 6.90 7.66
N GLU A 193 -0.23 7.36 8.88
CA GLU A 193 -0.21 6.56 10.13
C GLU A 193 -0.89 5.18 9.98
N SER A 194 -1.84 4.84 10.74
CA SER A 194 -2.47 3.52 10.91
C SER A 194 -3.04 2.81 9.67
N PHE A 195 -3.17 3.47 8.52
CA PHE A 195 -3.60 2.88 7.25
C PHE A 195 -2.43 2.45 6.34
N GLY A 196 -1.26 2.20 6.92
CA GLY A 196 0.02 2.03 6.26
C GLY A 196 0.16 0.95 5.17
N THR A 197 -0.93 0.38 4.69
CA THR A 197 -0.92 -0.61 3.60
C THR A 197 -1.35 0.05 2.29
N SER A 198 -0.38 0.43 1.49
CA SER A 198 -0.62 0.87 0.12
C SER A 198 -0.66 -0.32 -0.83
N THR A 199 -1.59 -0.33 -1.78
CA THR A 199 -1.59 -1.32 -2.87
C THR A 199 -0.28 -1.30 -3.65
N MET A 200 0.39 -0.15 -3.71
CA MET A 200 1.72 -0.01 -4.32
C MET A 200 2.77 -0.92 -3.68
N LEU A 201 2.68 -1.20 -2.37
CA LEU A 201 3.58 -2.15 -1.71
C LEU A 201 3.41 -3.55 -2.29
N MET A 202 2.17 -4.02 -2.39
CA MET A 202 1.84 -5.34 -2.96
C MET A 202 2.25 -5.43 -4.43
N GLU A 203 1.89 -4.44 -5.23
CA GLU A 203 2.19 -4.38 -6.66
C GLU A 203 3.71 -4.39 -6.92
N SER A 204 4.47 -3.69 -6.09
CA SER A 204 5.95 -3.67 -6.18
C SER A 204 6.58 -5.00 -5.78
N MET A 205 6.08 -5.62 -4.71
CA MET A 205 6.52 -6.96 -4.28
C MET A 205 6.26 -8.00 -5.38
N ILE A 206 5.06 -8.02 -5.96
CA ILE A 206 4.68 -8.95 -7.05
C ILE A 206 5.63 -8.77 -8.25
N LEU A 207 5.99 -7.55 -8.59
CA LEU A 207 6.92 -7.26 -9.70
C LEU A 207 8.40 -7.49 -9.33
N GLY A 208 8.68 -8.02 -8.13
CA GLY A 208 10.03 -8.37 -7.69
C GLY A 208 10.93 -7.15 -7.43
N LYS A 209 10.35 -6.02 -6.99
CA LYS A 209 11.12 -4.82 -6.66
C LYS A 209 11.41 -4.76 -5.16
N PRO A 210 12.65 -4.46 -4.75
CA PRO A 210 12.92 -4.06 -3.37
C PRO A 210 12.00 -2.90 -3.00
N THR A 211 11.28 -3.04 -1.89
CA THR A 211 10.24 -2.09 -1.49
C THR A 211 10.50 -1.58 -0.08
N MET A 212 10.40 -0.26 0.08
CA MET A 212 10.52 0.41 1.36
C MET A 212 9.25 1.20 1.66
N ASN A 213 8.84 1.23 2.93
CA ASN A 213 7.72 2.02 3.41
C ASN A 213 8.16 2.93 4.56
N ILE A 214 7.89 4.21 4.45
CA ILE A 214 8.09 5.17 5.53
C ILE A 214 6.73 5.51 6.13
N ILE A 215 6.53 5.15 7.40
CA ILE A 215 5.28 5.41 8.12
C ILE A 215 5.41 6.71 8.89
N LEU A 216 4.41 7.59 8.75
CA LEU A 216 4.34 8.90 9.43
C LEU A 216 3.91 8.78 10.90
N ASP A 217 4.19 7.66 11.52
CA ASP A 217 4.00 7.41 12.95
C ASP A 217 5.33 7.08 13.62
N LYS A 218 5.39 7.26 14.94
CA LYS A 218 6.54 6.86 15.76
C LYS A 218 6.60 5.36 15.95
N LYS A 219 5.44 4.69 15.99
CA LYS A 219 5.30 3.26 16.19
C LYS A 219 4.93 2.60 14.86
N ILE A 220 5.67 1.58 14.49
CA ILE A 220 5.39 0.78 13.28
C ILE A 220 4.40 -0.33 13.68
N PRO A 221 3.21 -0.37 13.06
CA PRO A 221 2.28 -1.47 13.27
C PRO A 221 2.87 -2.82 12.82
N GLN A 222 2.50 -3.89 13.51
CA GLN A 222 3.02 -5.23 13.26
C GLN A 222 2.25 -5.93 12.13
N PHE A 223 2.21 -5.30 10.96
CA PHE A 223 1.66 -5.93 9.76
C PHE A 223 2.46 -7.18 9.37
N THR A 224 1.83 -8.16 8.75
CA THR A 224 2.49 -9.41 8.37
C THR A 224 3.67 -9.16 7.42
N HIS A 225 3.53 -8.25 6.46
CA HIS A 225 4.63 -7.88 5.56
C HIS A 225 5.81 -7.19 6.29
N VAL A 226 5.57 -6.57 7.46
CA VAL A 226 6.62 -6.03 8.33
C VAL A 226 7.30 -7.14 9.12
N ILE A 227 6.49 -8.04 9.73
CA ILE A 227 6.98 -9.20 10.49
C ILE A 227 7.82 -10.10 9.60
N ASP A 228 7.36 -10.40 8.39
CA ASP A 228 8.06 -11.23 7.40
C ASP A 228 9.26 -10.49 6.76
N SER A 229 9.47 -9.23 7.10
CA SER A 229 10.50 -8.39 6.47
C SER A 229 10.42 -8.36 4.94
N ALA A 230 9.21 -8.46 4.40
CA ALA A 230 8.93 -8.39 2.96
C ALA A 230 9.07 -6.96 2.41
N VAL A 231 8.89 -5.97 3.28
CA VAL A 231 9.06 -4.55 3.01
C VAL A 231 9.95 -3.95 4.09
N MET A 232 10.97 -3.18 3.72
CA MET A 232 11.73 -2.40 4.69
C MET A 232 10.84 -1.28 5.23
N THR A 233 10.34 -1.42 6.44
CA THR A 233 9.46 -0.41 7.04
C THR A 233 10.17 0.36 8.13
N ILE A 234 10.15 1.69 8.04
CA ILE A 234 10.73 2.59 9.04
C ILE A 234 9.74 3.68 9.44
N SER A 235 9.93 4.24 10.63
CA SER A 235 9.22 5.44 11.06
C SER A 235 9.85 6.69 10.43
N TYR A 236 9.06 7.75 10.21
CA TYR A 236 9.50 9.04 9.65
C TYR A 236 10.63 9.73 10.44
N ASN A 237 10.79 9.39 11.72
CA ASN A 237 11.82 9.95 12.61
C ASN A 237 13.07 9.06 12.74
N ALA A 238 13.15 7.96 11.97
CA ALA A 238 14.34 7.12 11.91
C ALA A 238 15.52 7.87 11.25
N LYS A 239 16.72 7.28 11.32
CA LYS A 239 17.91 7.76 10.62
C LYS A 239 17.75 7.61 9.10
N LEU A 240 17.04 8.55 8.50
CA LEU A 240 16.53 8.42 7.14
C LEU A 240 17.63 8.24 6.10
N LYS A 241 18.73 8.99 6.20
CA LYS A 241 19.85 8.89 5.24
C LYS A 241 20.50 7.52 5.28
N GLU A 242 20.87 7.03 6.45
CA GLU A 242 21.50 5.71 6.63
C GLU A 242 20.59 4.58 6.10
N ASN A 243 19.29 4.68 6.37
CA ASN A 243 18.33 3.69 5.89
C ASN A 243 18.13 3.74 4.37
N LEU A 244 18.11 4.93 3.77
CA LEU A 244 18.04 5.07 2.32
C LEU A 244 19.30 4.57 1.64
N GLU A 245 20.49 4.88 2.16
CA GLU A 245 21.75 4.36 1.63
C GLU A 245 21.79 2.83 1.66
N LYS A 246 21.42 2.20 2.78
CA LYS A 246 21.31 0.75 2.87
C LYS A 246 20.32 0.19 1.84
N PHE A 247 19.13 0.77 1.76
CA PHE A 247 18.09 0.33 0.85
C PHE A 247 18.49 0.44 -0.63
N LEU A 248 19.25 1.47 -0.98
CA LEU A 248 19.65 1.76 -2.37
C LEU A 248 20.87 0.96 -2.82
N PHE A 249 21.84 0.74 -1.94
CA PHE A 249 23.16 0.27 -2.35
C PHE A 249 23.50 -1.12 -1.84
N ASP A 250 22.89 -1.62 -0.77
CA ASP A 250 23.09 -2.97 -0.26
C ASP A 250 22.31 -4.00 -1.09
N LYS A 251 23.02 -4.63 -2.04
CA LYS A 251 22.42 -5.60 -2.96
C LYS A 251 21.96 -6.89 -2.28
N ASP A 252 22.67 -7.33 -1.26
CA ASP A 252 22.31 -8.55 -0.51
C ASP A 252 21.03 -8.29 0.28
N PHE A 253 20.93 -7.13 0.90
CA PHE A 253 19.71 -6.70 1.57
C PHE A 253 18.52 -6.60 0.60
N GLN A 254 18.71 -6.00 -0.59
CA GLN A 254 17.67 -5.94 -1.61
C GLN A 254 17.20 -7.33 -2.06
N ASN A 255 18.13 -8.26 -2.28
CA ASN A 255 17.80 -9.63 -2.66
C ASN A 255 17.04 -10.36 -1.55
N GLN A 256 17.40 -10.12 -0.28
CA GLN A 256 16.67 -10.68 0.86
C GLN A 256 15.25 -10.12 0.94
N LEU A 257 15.05 -8.82 0.72
CA LEU A 257 13.70 -8.22 0.67
C LEU A 257 12.83 -8.87 -0.41
N ILE A 258 13.38 -9.07 -1.62
CA ILE A 258 12.65 -9.73 -2.71
C ILE A 258 12.27 -11.16 -2.33
N LYS A 259 13.18 -11.94 -1.76
CA LYS A 259 12.92 -13.32 -1.32
C LYS A 259 11.82 -13.37 -0.25
N ASN A 260 11.88 -12.47 0.71
CA ASN A 260 10.87 -12.36 1.76
C ASN A 260 9.50 -11.95 1.20
N ALA A 261 9.50 -11.03 0.20
CA ALA A 261 8.29 -10.61 -0.48
C ALA A 261 7.64 -11.76 -1.25
N ASP A 262 8.42 -12.58 -1.94
CA ASP A 262 7.92 -13.78 -2.64
C ASP A 262 7.24 -14.74 -1.65
N HIS A 263 7.89 -15.03 -0.53
CA HIS A 263 7.30 -15.87 0.52
C HIS A 263 6.01 -15.27 1.13
N PHE A 264 5.99 -13.94 1.33
CA PHE A 264 4.80 -13.24 1.84
C PHE A 264 3.62 -13.34 0.87
N ILE A 265 3.88 -13.22 -0.43
CA ILE A 265 2.83 -13.24 -1.47
C ILE A 265 2.21 -14.64 -1.63
N GLU A 266 2.96 -15.71 -1.34
CA GLU A 266 2.48 -17.10 -1.39
C GLU A 266 1.54 -17.47 -0.23
N LYS A 267 1.47 -16.68 0.84
CA LYS A 267 0.59 -16.90 2.02
C LYS A 267 -0.85 -16.46 1.76
#